data_85928411caef9e40fbdee70a050a4719
#
_entry.id   85928411caef9e40fbdee70a050a4719
#
_cell.length_a   1.000
_cell.length_b   1.000
_cell.length_c   1.000
_cell.angle_alpha   90.00
_cell.angle_beta   90.00
_cell.angle_gamma   90.00
#
_symmetry.space_group_name_H-M   'P 1'
#
loop_
_entity.id
_entity.type
_entity.pdbx_description
1 polymer ?
#
loop_
_entity_poly.entity_id
_entity_poly.type
_entity_poly.pdbx_seq_one_letter_code
_entity_poly.pdbx_strand_id
1 'polypeptide(L)'
;MRIMKMVIISFASILLPLCIVGMVANEAESLEEYLRGHNTERAMVGVPPLKWDVKLRKKAQELVNEYLEICWGKPPPSKSSIYGENLMWKYASAEHVTAAKAVAWWVAQKKYYDHKSNSCIGGKCEEYTQVVWRETTHVGCANAKCPDTPGVVAKCTVTICLYNPKGNLQGHRPF
;
A
#
# COMPACT_ATOMS: atom_id res chain seq x y z
N MET A 1 34.31 -26.96 53.67
CA MET A 1 33.65 -25.70 53.30
C MET A 1 33.48 -25.69 51.79
N ARG A 2 32.29 -26.09 51.25
CA ARG A 2 32.02 -26.18 49.81
C ARG A 2 31.45 -24.82 49.34
N ILE A 3 32.15 -24.17 48.43
CA ILE A 3 31.72 -22.92 47.81
C ILE A 3 30.75 -23.29 46.67
N MET A 4 29.48 -22.92 46.84
CA MET A 4 28.43 -23.06 45.86
C MET A 4 28.55 -21.92 44.83
N LYS A 5 28.94 -22.27 43.60
CA LYS A 5 28.93 -21.28 42.48
C LYS A 5 27.50 -21.04 42.05
N MET A 6 27.00 -19.83 42.30
CA MET A 6 25.73 -19.35 41.73
C MET A 6 25.90 -19.09 40.24
N VAL A 7 25.19 -19.82 39.41
CA VAL A 7 25.07 -19.54 37.98
C VAL A 7 23.99 -18.51 37.81
N ILE A 8 24.39 -17.29 37.47
CA ILE A 8 23.46 -16.23 37.09
C ILE A 8 23.11 -16.47 35.61
N ILE A 9 21.91 -17.01 35.33
CA ILE A 9 21.39 -17.13 34.01
C ILE A 9 20.77 -15.75 33.65
N SER A 10 21.43 -15.04 32.73
CA SER A 10 20.98 -13.75 32.22
C SER A 10 19.71 -13.93 31.43
N PHE A 11 18.60 -13.33 31.86
CA PHE A 11 17.29 -13.32 31.20
C PHE A 11 17.18 -12.37 29.99
N ALA A 12 18.30 -11.86 29.48
CA ALA A 12 18.29 -10.85 28.41
C ALA A 12 17.98 -11.40 27.00
N SER A 13 17.93 -12.75 26.81
CA SER A 13 17.89 -13.34 25.45
C SER A 13 16.50 -13.71 24.94
N ILE A 14 15.43 -13.53 25.71
CA ILE A 14 14.09 -14.05 25.35
C ILE A 14 13.16 -12.99 24.72
N LEU A 15 13.45 -11.70 24.86
CA LEU A 15 12.56 -10.64 24.35
C LEU A 15 12.79 -10.28 22.89
N LEU A 16 13.96 -10.57 22.31
CA LEU A 16 14.28 -10.23 20.91
C LEU A 16 13.44 -11.02 19.87
N PRO A 17 13.19 -12.33 20.03
CA PRO A 17 12.42 -13.09 19.02
C PRO A 17 10.93 -12.72 18.95
N LEU A 18 10.31 -12.30 20.07
CA LEU A 18 8.89 -11.92 20.05
C LEU A 18 8.61 -10.64 19.24
N CYS A 19 9.51 -9.67 19.30
CA CYS A 19 9.35 -8.41 18.56
C CYS A 19 9.49 -8.63 17.04
N ILE A 20 10.41 -9.49 16.62
CA ILE A 20 10.63 -9.84 15.21
C ILE A 20 9.43 -10.61 14.65
N VAL A 21 8.89 -11.58 15.40
CA VAL A 21 7.73 -12.38 14.98
C VAL A 21 6.49 -11.47 14.80
N GLY A 22 6.26 -10.51 15.68
CA GLY A 22 5.14 -9.57 15.55
C GLY A 22 5.24 -8.65 14.32
N MET A 23 6.45 -8.20 13.97
CA MET A 23 6.69 -7.38 12.79
C MET A 23 6.48 -8.15 11.48
N VAL A 24 6.97 -9.39 11.40
CA VAL A 24 6.80 -10.25 10.22
C VAL A 24 5.34 -10.63 10.01
N ALA A 25 4.60 -10.92 11.06
CA ALA A 25 3.17 -11.24 10.98
C ALA A 25 2.33 -10.06 10.45
N ASN A 26 2.58 -8.84 10.94
CA ASN A 26 1.87 -7.65 10.49
C ASN A 26 2.18 -7.30 9.03
N GLU A 27 3.41 -7.50 8.57
CA GLU A 27 3.79 -7.29 7.18
C GLU A 27 3.14 -8.31 6.23
N ALA A 28 3.10 -9.59 6.62
CA ALA A 28 2.45 -10.65 5.86
C ALA A 28 0.94 -10.41 5.73
N GLU A 29 0.26 -10.01 6.81
CA GLU A 29 -1.17 -9.70 6.80
C GLU A 29 -1.48 -8.51 5.87
N SER A 30 -0.67 -7.46 5.92
CA SER A 30 -0.81 -6.29 5.04
C SER A 30 -0.64 -6.66 3.55
N LEU A 31 0.33 -7.53 3.22
CA LEU A 31 0.56 -8.02 1.86
C LEU A 31 -0.67 -8.78 1.33
N GLU A 32 -1.19 -9.71 2.14
CA GLU A 32 -2.37 -10.50 1.77
C GLU A 32 -3.61 -9.62 1.57
N GLU A 33 -3.81 -8.59 2.39
CA GLU A 33 -4.91 -7.63 2.22
C GLU A 33 -4.80 -6.88 0.90
N TYR A 34 -3.61 -6.40 0.53
CA TYR A 34 -3.39 -5.73 -0.76
C TYR A 34 -3.72 -6.67 -1.92
N LEU A 35 -3.11 -7.87 -1.96
CA LEU A 35 -3.34 -8.82 -3.05
C LEU A 35 -4.80 -9.25 -3.13
N ARG A 36 -5.43 -9.56 -2.01
CA ARG A 36 -6.84 -9.97 -1.99
C ARG A 36 -7.74 -8.90 -2.56
N GLY A 37 -7.59 -7.64 -2.14
CA GLY A 37 -8.41 -6.53 -2.63
C GLY A 37 -8.28 -6.34 -4.15
N HIS A 38 -7.04 -6.32 -4.66
CA HIS A 38 -6.79 -6.22 -6.09
C HIS A 38 -7.36 -7.41 -6.87
N ASN A 39 -7.03 -8.63 -6.44
CA ASN A 39 -7.34 -9.83 -7.18
C ASN A 39 -8.82 -10.18 -7.15
N THR A 40 -9.56 -9.78 -6.10
CA THR A 40 -11.02 -9.88 -6.08
C THR A 40 -11.64 -9.04 -7.20
N GLU A 41 -11.25 -7.77 -7.33
CA GLU A 41 -11.79 -6.90 -8.37
C GLU A 41 -11.34 -7.31 -9.78
N ARG A 42 -10.10 -7.75 -9.94
CA ARG A 42 -9.56 -8.27 -11.21
C ARG A 42 -10.32 -9.50 -11.69
N ALA A 43 -10.66 -10.41 -10.79
CA ALA A 43 -11.47 -11.59 -11.10
C ALA A 43 -12.87 -11.20 -11.61
N MET A 44 -13.49 -10.15 -11.05
CA MET A 44 -14.82 -9.68 -11.49
C MET A 44 -14.83 -9.15 -12.92
N VAL A 45 -13.71 -8.63 -13.43
CA VAL A 45 -13.57 -8.15 -14.82
C VAL A 45 -12.84 -9.14 -15.74
N GLY A 46 -12.52 -10.33 -15.25
CA GLY A 46 -11.91 -11.40 -16.06
C GLY A 46 -10.45 -11.14 -16.48
N VAL A 47 -9.66 -10.45 -15.66
CA VAL A 47 -8.23 -10.26 -15.90
C VAL A 47 -7.38 -11.08 -14.94
N PRO A 48 -6.13 -11.49 -15.34
CA PRO A 48 -5.27 -12.32 -14.51
C PRO A 48 -4.92 -11.67 -13.16
N PRO A 49 -4.73 -12.47 -12.08
CA PRO A 49 -4.39 -11.95 -10.77
C PRO A 49 -2.98 -11.34 -10.76
N LEU A 50 -2.77 -10.32 -9.93
CA LEU A 50 -1.46 -9.75 -9.63
C LEU A 50 -0.67 -10.66 -8.70
N LYS A 51 0.66 -10.62 -8.88
CA LYS A 51 1.65 -11.21 -7.99
C LYS A 51 2.34 -10.11 -7.18
N TRP A 52 2.70 -10.43 -5.95
CA TRP A 52 3.48 -9.51 -5.13
C TRP A 52 4.94 -9.43 -5.60
N ASP A 53 5.46 -8.20 -5.64
CA ASP A 53 6.86 -7.92 -5.99
C ASP A 53 7.53 -7.15 -4.85
N VAL A 54 8.52 -7.79 -4.21
CA VAL A 54 9.29 -7.21 -3.09
C VAL A 54 10.11 -5.99 -3.51
N LYS A 55 10.56 -5.94 -4.77
CA LYS A 55 11.32 -4.78 -5.28
C LYS A 55 10.41 -3.57 -5.44
N LEU A 56 9.19 -3.78 -5.97
CA LEU A 56 8.17 -2.72 -6.04
C LEU A 56 7.77 -2.25 -4.66
N ARG A 57 7.58 -3.19 -3.71
CA ARG A 57 7.27 -2.86 -2.31
C ARG A 57 8.36 -1.98 -1.70
N LYS A 58 9.64 -2.32 -1.90
CA LYS A 58 10.76 -1.52 -1.41
C LYS A 58 10.74 -0.11 -2.00
N LYS A 59 10.52 0.01 -3.31
CA LYS A 59 10.40 1.33 -3.97
C LYS A 59 9.18 2.12 -3.49
N ALA A 60 8.05 1.47 -3.27
CA ALA A 60 6.88 2.11 -2.68
C ALA A 60 7.19 2.65 -1.27
N GLN A 61 7.94 1.90 -0.46
CA GLN A 61 8.38 2.36 0.87
C GLN A 61 9.32 3.56 0.80
N GLU A 62 10.23 3.59 -0.16
CA GLU A 62 11.12 4.76 -0.39
C GLU A 62 10.29 6.01 -0.69
N LEU A 63 9.29 5.90 -1.58
CA LEU A 63 8.39 7.01 -1.90
C LEU A 63 7.52 7.43 -0.70
N VAL A 64 7.00 6.47 0.05
CA VAL A 64 6.23 6.76 1.26
C VAL A 64 7.08 7.56 2.25
N ASN A 65 8.35 7.16 2.46
CA ASN A 65 9.25 7.87 3.38
C ASN A 65 9.51 9.32 2.91
N GLU A 66 9.73 9.55 1.61
CA GLU A 66 9.85 10.90 1.04
C GLU A 66 8.58 11.74 1.29
N TYR A 67 7.40 11.13 1.17
CA TYR A 67 6.13 11.82 1.35
C TYR A 67 5.83 12.12 2.83
N LEU A 68 6.40 11.36 3.76
CA LEU A 68 6.31 11.64 5.19
C LEU A 68 6.98 12.98 5.58
N GLU A 69 7.98 13.42 4.82
CA GLU A 69 8.65 14.71 5.07
C GLU A 69 7.73 15.91 4.80
N ILE A 70 6.71 15.72 3.96
CA ILE A 70 5.75 16.75 3.54
C ILE A 70 4.32 16.44 3.95
N CYS A 71 4.15 15.64 5.01
CA CYS A 71 2.87 15.05 5.45
C CYS A 71 1.68 16.02 5.49
N TRP A 72 1.91 17.28 5.76
CA TRP A 72 0.86 18.30 5.87
C TRP A 72 0.72 19.16 4.60
N GLY A 73 1.43 18.80 3.54
CA GLY A 73 1.37 19.46 2.24
C GLY A 73 0.40 18.80 1.27
N LYS A 74 0.49 19.20 0.01
CA LYS A 74 -0.20 18.51 -1.08
C LYS A 74 0.66 17.35 -1.59
N PRO A 75 0.04 16.21 -1.95
CA PRO A 75 0.79 15.12 -2.57
C PRO A 75 1.51 15.65 -3.82
N PRO A 76 2.81 15.34 -3.98
CA PRO A 76 3.52 15.68 -5.20
C PRO A 76 2.94 14.89 -6.38
N PRO A 77 3.15 15.36 -7.61
CA PRO A 77 2.82 14.56 -8.78
C PRO A 77 3.63 13.26 -8.77
N SER A 78 3.04 12.18 -9.34
CA SER A 78 3.75 10.89 -9.47
C SER A 78 5.11 11.09 -10.10
N LYS A 79 6.15 10.56 -9.45
CA LYS A 79 7.54 10.60 -9.92
C LYS A 79 7.89 9.42 -10.83
N SER A 80 7.03 8.40 -10.89
CA SER A 80 7.34 7.19 -11.64
C SER A 80 6.96 7.34 -13.12
N SER A 81 7.95 7.37 -13.99
CA SER A 81 7.77 7.22 -15.44
C SER A 81 7.70 5.75 -15.88
N ILE A 82 8.22 4.82 -15.06
CA ILE A 82 8.42 3.40 -15.39
C ILE A 82 7.27 2.54 -14.85
N TYR A 83 6.79 2.84 -13.64
CA TYR A 83 5.75 2.06 -12.96
C TYR A 83 4.41 2.80 -12.97
N GLY A 84 3.32 2.02 -12.95
CA GLY A 84 2.03 2.56 -12.56
C GLY A 84 2.06 2.90 -11.06
N GLU A 85 1.24 3.85 -10.64
CA GLU A 85 1.19 4.30 -9.26
C GLU A 85 -0.25 4.59 -8.86
N ASN A 86 -0.67 4.03 -7.72
CA ASN A 86 -1.85 4.50 -7.00
C ASN A 86 -1.40 5.09 -5.67
N LEU A 87 -1.84 6.31 -5.42
CA LEU A 87 -1.55 7.04 -4.19
C LEU A 87 -2.85 7.29 -3.42
N MET A 88 -2.85 6.92 -2.14
CA MET A 88 -3.82 7.44 -1.19
C MET A 88 -3.11 8.30 -0.16
N TRP A 89 -3.55 9.54 -0.06
CA TRP A 89 -3.11 10.49 0.93
C TRP A 89 -4.33 10.98 1.69
N LYS A 90 -4.51 10.46 2.90
CA LYS A 90 -5.73 10.73 3.65
C LYS A 90 -5.45 11.33 5.02
N TYR A 91 -6.11 12.45 5.26
CA TYR A 91 -6.27 13.02 6.60
C TYR A 91 -7.55 12.44 7.20
N ALA A 92 -7.45 11.79 8.36
CA ALA A 92 -8.58 11.23 9.06
C ALA A 92 -8.51 11.56 10.56
N SER A 93 -9.65 11.71 11.19
CA SER A 93 -9.72 12.16 12.58
C SER A 93 -9.30 11.12 13.61
N ALA A 94 -9.36 9.83 13.30
CA ALA A 94 -9.14 8.80 14.33
C ALA A 94 -8.56 7.47 13.83
N GLU A 95 -8.69 7.08 12.57
CA GLU A 95 -8.34 5.74 12.14
C GLU A 95 -7.21 5.71 11.10
N HIS A 96 -6.31 4.72 11.26
CA HIS A 96 -5.33 4.41 10.24
C HIS A 96 -6.01 3.79 9.02
N VAL A 97 -5.52 4.16 7.85
CA VAL A 97 -5.91 3.48 6.62
C VAL A 97 -5.18 2.15 6.54
N THR A 98 -5.93 1.05 6.57
CA THR A 98 -5.41 -0.30 6.34
C THR A 98 -5.18 -0.54 4.84
N ALA A 99 -4.42 -1.58 4.49
CA ALA A 99 -4.24 -2.03 3.11
C ALA A 99 -5.59 -2.27 2.41
N ALA A 100 -6.51 -2.98 3.06
CA ALA A 100 -7.85 -3.24 2.54
C ALA A 100 -8.63 -1.95 2.27
N LYS A 101 -8.60 -0.97 3.18
CA LYS A 101 -9.28 0.33 3.01
C LYS A 101 -8.71 1.12 1.84
N ALA A 102 -7.37 1.08 1.63
CA ALA A 102 -6.73 1.77 0.51
C ALA A 102 -7.19 1.20 -0.83
N VAL A 103 -7.14 -0.12 -1.00
CA VAL A 103 -7.59 -0.77 -2.24
C VAL A 103 -9.08 -0.53 -2.47
N ALA A 104 -9.91 -0.66 -1.43
CA ALA A 104 -11.34 -0.38 -1.54
C ALA A 104 -11.64 1.06 -2.01
N TRP A 105 -10.84 2.03 -1.59
CA TRP A 105 -10.97 3.41 -2.06
C TRP A 105 -10.69 3.56 -3.56
N TRP A 106 -9.62 2.92 -4.05
CA TRP A 106 -9.33 2.94 -5.49
C TRP A 106 -10.39 2.18 -6.30
N VAL A 107 -10.83 1.02 -5.80
CA VAL A 107 -11.89 0.22 -6.44
C VAL A 107 -13.23 0.96 -6.47
N ALA A 108 -13.55 1.77 -5.46
CA ALA A 108 -14.79 2.55 -5.44
C ALA A 108 -14.93 3.54 -6.61
N GLN A 109 -13.82 3.87 -7.29
CA GLN A 109 -13.84 4.73 -8.48
C GLN A 109 -14.41 4.02 -9.72
N LYS A 110 -14.64 2.70 -9.68
CA LYS A 110 -15.24 1.95 -10.80
C LYS A 110 -16.57 2.53 -11.29
N LYS A 111 -17.32 3.18 -10.41
CA LYS A 111 -18.59 3.86 -10.76
C LYS A 111 -18.42 5.01 -11.74
N TYR A 112 -17.21 5.51 -11.91
CA TYR A 112 -16.89 6.60 -12.84
C TYR A 112 -16.27 6.09 -14.14
N TYR A 113 -15.85 4.81 -14.24
CA TYR A 113 -15.30 4.27 -15.46
C TYR A 113 -16.40 3.79 -16.40
N ASP A 114 -16.51 4.41 -17.54
CA ASP A 114 -17.38 3.94 -18.63
C ASP A 114 -16.57 3.10 -19.62
N HIS A 115 -16.84 1.78 -19.61
CA HIS A 115 -16.16 0.84 -20.49
C HIS A 115 -16.46 1.10 -21.97
N LYS A 116 -17.66 1.60 -22.33
CA LYS A 116 -18.04 1.84 -23.73
C LYS A 116 -17.21 2.94 -24.38
N SER A 117 -17.05 4.05 -23.70
CA SER A 117 -16.25 5.19 -24.17
C SER A 117 -14.78 5.12 -23.79
N ASN A 118 -14.39 4.16 -22.93
CA ASN A 118 -13.06 4.05 -22.33
C ASN A 118 -12.62 5.35 -21.65
N SER A 119 -13.49 5.92 -20.84
CA SER A 119 -13.23 7.20 -20.19
C SER A 119 -13.80 7.27 -18.77
N CYS A 120 -13.32 8.21 -18.00
CA CYS A 120 -13.88 8.56 -16.70
C CYS A 120 -15.02 9.56 -16.90
N ILE A 121 -16.21 9.27 -16.36
CA ILE A 121 -17.40 10.12 -16.44
C ILE A 121 -17.85 10.51 -15.03
N GLY A 122 -17.96 11.79 -14.77
CA GLY A 122 -18.45 12.34 -13.51
C GLY A 122 -17.48 12.27 -12.33
N GLY A 123 -16.24 11.77 -12.52
CA GLY A 123 -15.22 11.69 -11.51
C GLY A 123 -13.95 11.03 -11.99
N LYS A 124 -12.93 10.95 -11.13
CA LYS A 124 -11.68 10.24 -11.42
C LYS A 124 -11.90 8.74 -11.38
N CYS A 125 -11.25 8.00 -12.25
CA CYS A 125 -11.28 6.54 -12.29
C CYS A 125 -9.90 5.90 -12.54
N GLU A 126 -8.84 6.68 -12.59
CA GLU A 126 -7.51 6.24 -13.00
C GLU A 126 -6.92 5.23 -12.00
N GLU A 127 -7.19 5.35 -10.72
CA GLU A 127 -6.73 4.39 -9.73
C GLU A 127 -7.46 3.04 -9.89
N TYR A 128 -8.76 3.07 -10.21
CA TYR A 128 -9.50 1.85 -10.53
C TYR A 128 -8.98 1.17 -11.79
N THR A 129 -8.81 1.92 -12.89
CA THR A 129 -8.33 1.34 -14.15
C THR A 129 -6.92 0.77 -14.03
N GLN A 130 -6.06 1.34 -13.16
CA GLN A 130 -4.76 0.76 -12.82
C GLN A 130 -4.92 -0.57 -12.07
N VAL A 131 -5.82 -0.66 -11.08
CA VAL A 131 -6.09 -1.91 -10.33
C VAL A 131 -6.44 -3.05 -11.28
N VAL A 132 -7.31 -2.80 -12.26
CA VAL A 132 -7.83 -3.81 -13.20
C VAL A 132 -7.08 -3.86 -14.53
N TRP A 133 -5.93 -3.21 -14.63
CA TRP A 133 -5.16 -3.18 -15.88
C TRP A 133 -4.66 -4.57 -16.25
N ARG A 134 -5.15 -5.11 -17.37
CA ARG A 134 -4.90 -6.51 -17.81
C ARG A 134 -3.42 -6.84 -17.88
N GLU A 135 -2.63 -5.97 -18.52
CA GLU A 135 -1.21 -6.19 -18.76
C GLU A 135 -0.32 -6.02 -17.51
N THR A 136 -0.85 -5.43 -16.45
CA THR A 136 -0.14 -5.37 -15.17
C THR A 136 -0.13 -6.76 -14.53
N THR A 137 1.06 -7.23 -14.16
CA THR A 137 1.26 -8.57 -13.59
C THR A 137 1.75 -8.56 -12.15
N HIS A 138 2.38 -7.46 -11.72
CA HIS A 138 3.00 -7.35 -10.40
C HIS A 138 2.60 -6.06 -9.69
N VAL A 139 2.50 -6.15 -8.38
CA VAL A 139 2.23 -5.02 -7.48
C VAL A 139 3.10 -5.10 -6.24
N GLY A 140 3.51 -3.96 -5.73
CA GLY A 140 4.15 -3.83 -4.43
C GLY A 140 3.71 -2.54 -3.76
N CYS A 141 3.25 -2.64 -2.51
CA CYS A 141 2.66 -1.52 -1.79
C CYS A 141 3.37 -1.26 -0.47
N ALA A 142 3.29 -0.02 -0.03
CA ALA A 142 3.71 0.40 1.30
C ALA A 142 2.75 1.46 1.85
N ASN A 143 2.65 1.54 3.16
CA ASN A 143 1.95 2.62 3.83
C ASN A 143 2.73 3.08 5.06
N ALA A 144 2.52 4.32 5.45
CA ALA A 144 2.98 4.83 6.72
C ALA A 144 2.08 5.96 7.22
N LYS A 145 2.17 6.17 8.53
CA LYS A 145 1.49 7.25 9.24
C LYS A 145 2.39 8.46 9.28
N CYS A 146 1.81 9.62 9.05
CA CYS A 146 2.54 10.86 9.31
C CYS A 146 2.86 10.99 10.80
N PRO A 147 4.00 11.59 11.15
CA PRO A 147 4.34 11.89 12.53
C PRO A 147 3.25 12.71 13.23
N ASP A 148 3.00 12.40 14.49
CA ASP A 148 2.10 13.20 15.31
C ASP A 148 2.69 14.61 15.49
N THR A 149 1.88 15.61 15.18
CA THR A 149 2.27 17.02 15.35
C THR A 149 1.52 17.59 16.55
N PRO A 150 2.20 18.21 17.54
CA PRO A 150 1.55 18.83 18.68
C PRO A 150 0.48 19.84 18.23
N GLY A 151 -0.72 19.73 18.81
CA GLY A 151 -1.86 20.61 18.47
C GLY A 151 -2.64 20.21 17.21
N VAL A 152 -2.19 19.20 16.44
CA VAL A 152 -2.91 18.68 15.28
C VAL A 152 -3.60 17.36 15.63
N VAL A 153 -4.92 17.37 15.67
CA VAL A 153 -5.73 16.19 15.99
C VAL A 153 -5.86 15.22 14.79
N ALA A 154 -5.77 15.77 13.57
CA ALA A 154 -5.89 14.95 12.36
C ALA A 154 -4.71 13.98 12.23
N LYS A 155 -5.05 12.73 11.90
CA LYS A 155 -4.06 11.68 11.57
C LYS A 155 -3.93 11.59 10.06
N CYS A 156 -2.72 11.59 9.55
CA CYS A 156 -2.46 11.39 8.13
C CYS A 156 -1.90 9.99 7.88
N THR A 157 -2.33 9.37 6.80
CA THR A 157 -1.76 8.12 6.29
C THR A 157 -1.45 8.28 4.81
N VAL A 158 -0.24 7.89 4.42
CA VAL A 158 0.19 7.81 3.01
C VAL A 158 0.25 6.33 2.65
N THR A 159 -0.40 5.95 1.56
CA THR A 159 -0.34 4.59 1.00
C THR A 159 0.00 4.69 -0.48
N ILE A 160 1.01 3.94 -0.92
CA ILE A 160 1.43 3.88 -2.32
C ILE A 160 1.47 2.42 -2.76
N CYS A 161 0.87 2.13 -3.92
CA CYS A 161 1.10 0.91 -4.66
C CYS A 161 1.77 1.22 -6.00
N LEU A 162 2.83 0.48 -6.31
CA LEU A 162 3.51 0.51 -7.61
C LEU A 162 3.16 -0.73 -8.41
N TYR A 163 2.97 -0.56 -9.72
CA TYR A 163 2.50 -1.60 -10.63
C TYR A 163 3.47 -1.80 -11.80
N ASN A 164 3.71 -3.05 -12.16
CA ASN A 164 4.58 -3.40 -13.29
C ASN A 164 3.99 -4.54 -14.14
N PRO A 165 3.91 -4.39 -15.47
CA PRO A 165 4.02 -3.14 -16.25
C PRO A 165 3.02 -2.08 -15.79
N LYS A 166 3.32 -0.81 -16.07
CA LYS A 166 2.40 0.29 -15.76
C LYS A 166 1.13 0.19 -16.59
N GLY A 167 0.01 0.57 -15.99
CA GLY A 167 -1.26 0.72 -16.69
C GLY A 167 -1.53 2.15 -17.14
N ASN A 168 -2.78 2.42 -17.43
CA ASN A 168 -3.29 3.73 -17.85
C ASN A 168 -2.56 4.29 -19.06
N LEU A 169 -2.22 3.41 -20.03
CA LEU A 169 -1.61 3.80 -21.28
C LEU A 169 -2.64 4.48 -22.17
N GLN A 170 -2.28 5.65 -22.70
CA GLN A 170 -3.18 6.44 -23.52
C GLN A 170 -3.68 5.63 -24.74
N GLY A 171 -4.98 5.65 -24.96
CA GLY A 171 -5.63 4.92 -26.06
C GLY A 171 -5.85 3.43 -25.80
N HIS A 172 -5.37 2.88 -24.70
CA HIS A 172 -5.57 1.48 -24.33
C HIS A 172 -6.74 1.32 -23.35
N ARG A 173 -7.34 0.13 -23.34
CA ARG A 173 -8.37 -0.23 -22.37
C ARG A 173 -7.74 -1.02 -21.23
N PRO A 174 -8.27 -0.90 -19.99
CA PRO A 174 -7.77 -1.67 -18.86
C PRO A 174 -8.11 -3.16 -18.98
N PHE A 175 -9.27 -3.52 -19.59
CA PHE A 175 -9.76 -4.89 -19.78
C PHE A 175 -10.72 -5.00 -20.95
#